data_93b28898e770a6cc5213e11b9634dc11
#
_entry.id   93b28898e770a6cc5213e11b9634dc11
#
_cell.length_a   1.000
_cell.length_b   1.000
_cell.length_c   1.000
_cell.angle_alpha   90.00
_cell.angle_beta   90.00
_cell.angle_gamma   90.00
#
_symmetry.space_group_name_H-M   'P 1'
#
loop_
_entity.id
_entity.type
_entity.pdbx_description
1 polymer ?
#
loop_
_entity_poly.entity_id
_entity_poly.type
_entity_poly.pdbx_seq_one_letter_code
_entity_poly.pdbx_strand_id
1 'polypeptide(L)'
;MGVSGRMVAMTDEYASYLESHTKPVKAINWNNVPDDKDLEVWDRLTGNFWLPEKIPVSNDIPSWNTLTEDEKAATMRVFTGLTLLDTIQGTVGAVSLLPDAMSMHEEAVLTNIAFMESVHAKSYSNIFMTLADTPSINEAFRWSEENEYLQRKAKIILSYYEGDDPLKRKVASVMLESFLFYSGFYLPLNWSVHSKLTNTADIIRLICLLYTSDAADDSL
;
A
#
# COMPACT_ATOMS: atom_id res chain seq x y z
N MET A 1 -42.51 32.44 1.42
CA MET A 1 -41.60 32.23 2.57
C MET A 1 -40.19 32.34 2.07
N GLY A 2 -39.52 33.48 2.34
CA GLY A 2 -38.18 33.71 1.86
C GLY A 2 -37.18 32.98 2.73
N VAL A 3 -36.31 32.17 2.11
CA VAL A 3 -35.14 31.58 2.76
C VAL A 3 -34.13 32.71 2.90
N SER A 4 -34.07 33.33 4.09
CA SER A 4 -33.02 34.25 4.47
C SER A 4 -31.71 33.48 4.53
N GLY A 5 -30.92 33.56 3.45
CA GLY A 5 -29.52 33.09 3.47
C GLY A 5 -28.74 33.92 4.46
N ARG A 6 -28.40 33.37 5.64
CA ARG A 6 -27.37 33.93 6.49
C ARG A 6 -26.06 33.90 5.72
N MET A 7 -25.60 35.06 5.22
CA MET A 7 -24.21 35.21 4.85
C MET A 7 -23.40 35.08 6.15
N VAL A 8 -22.65 34.00 6.25
CA VAL A 8 -21.64 33.83 7.30
C VAL A 8 -20.58 34.90 7.02
N ALA A 9 -20.43 35.86 7.93
CA ALA A 9 -19.35 36.84 7.83
C ALA A 9 -18.02 36.06 7.82
N MET A 10 -17.19 36.31 6.82
CA MET A 10 -15.82 35.76 6.79
C MET A 10 -15.08 36.31 8.02
N THR A 11 -14.43 35.40 8.76
CA THR A 11 -13.54 35.84 9.84
C THR A 11 -12.31 36.54 9.23
N ASP A 12 -11.68 37.45 9.96
CA ASP A 12 -10.47 38.16 9.51
C ASP A 12 -9.35 37.16 9.12
N GLU A 13 -9.27 36.04 9.82
CA GLU A 13 -8.33 34.96 9.54
C GLU A 13 -8.59 34.32 8.16
N TYR A 14 -9.86 34.08 7.82
CA TYR A 14 -10.22 33.50 6.52
C TYR A 14 -10.01 34.49 5.37
N ALA A 15 -10.29 35.76 5.60
CA ALA A 15 -10.02 36.82 4.63
C ALA A 15 -8.50 36.93 4.36
N SER A 16 -7.68 36.95 5.41
CA SER A 16 -6.21 36.93 5.32
C SER A 16 -5.68 35.71 4.59
N TYR A 17 -6.27 34.51 4.83
CA TYR A 17 -5.91 33.30 4.09
C TYR A 17 -6.17 33.49 2.59
N LEU A 18 -7.33 33.97 2.18
CA LEU A 18 -7.66 34.17 0.75
C LEU A 18 -6.75 35.23 0.10
N GLU A 19 -6.41 36.30 0.82
CA GLU A 19 -5.49 37.33 0.33
C GLU A 19 -4.06 36.80 0.16
N SER A 20 -3.61 35.88 1.01
CA SER A 20 -2.29 35.26 0.90
C SER A 20 -2.21 34.19 -0.23
N HIS A 21 -3.34 33.61 -0.64
CA HIS A 21 -3.44 32.60 -1.68
C HIS A 21 -3.86 33.20 -3.02
N THR A 22 -2.99 34.04 -3.60
CA THR A 22 -3.27 34.77 -4.84
C THR A 22 -3.18 33.95 -6.11
N LYS A 23 -2.55 32.74 -6.05
CA LYS A 23 -2.44 31.85 -7.21
C LYS A 23 -3.78 31.14 -7.46
N PRO A 24 -4.24 31.06 -8.72
CA PRO A 24 -5.45 30.32 -9.03
C PRO A 24 -5.27 28.83 -8.70
N VAL A 25 -6.27 28.24 -8.07
CA VAL A 25 -6.37 26.79 -7.89
C VAL A 25 -6.66 26.18 -9.25
N LYS A 26 -5.85 25.19 -9.65
CA LYS A 26 -5.94 24.55 -10.98
C LYS A 26 -6.58 23.18 -10.84
N ALA A 27 -7.36 22.81 -11.86
CA ALA A 27 -7.80 21.43 -12.05
C ALA A 27 -6.70 20.64 -12.77
N ILE A 28 -6.60 19.33 -12.49
CA ILE A 28 -5.75 18.40 -13.25
C ILE A 28 -6.28 18.29 -14.69
N ASN A 29 -5.38 18.30 -15.67
CA ASN A 29 -5.73 18.20 -17.08
C ASN A 29 -5.02 17.02 -17.74
N TRP A 30 -5.70 15.91 -17.83
CA TRP A 30 -5.20 14.67 -18.45
C TRP A 30 -5.02 14.76 -19.98
N ASN A 31 -5.42 15.86 -20.64
CA ASN A 31 -5.09 16.09 -22.04
C ASN A 31 -3.73 16.78 -22.24
N ASN A 32 -3.09 17.18 -21.14
CA ASN A 32 -1.78 17.83 -21.17
C ASN A 32 -0.97 17.37 -19.94
N VAL A 33 -0.39 16.18 -20.07
CA VAL A 33 0.43 15.54 -19.04
C VAL A 33 1.88 16.00 -19.23
N PRO A 34 2.52 16.60 -18.23
CA PRO A 34 3.91 17.10 -18.33
C PRO A 34 4.95 15.99 -18.49
N ASP A 35 4.69 14.83 -17.89
CA ASP A 35 5.55 13.65 -17.97
C ASP A 35 4.69 12.43 -18.38
N ASP A 36 4.99 11.87 -19.54
CA ASP A 36 4.26 10.71 -20.09
C ASP A 36 4.35 9.48 -19.17
N LYS A 37 5.36 9.40 -18.30
CA LYS A 37 5.50 8.34 -17.30
C LYS A 37 4.39 8.36 -16.27
N ASP A 38 3.94 9.54 -15.85
CA ASP A 38 2.81 9.67 -14.93
C ASP A 38 1.54 9.04 -15.51
N LEU A 39 1.29 9.24 -16.81
CA LEU A 39 0.14 8.65 -17.50
C LEU A 39 0.31 7.14 -17.65
N GLU A 40 1.48 6.67 -18.06
CA GLU A 40 1.78 5.24 -18.20
C GLU A 40 1.58 4.49 -16.88
N VAL A 41 2.13 5.02 -15.79
CA VAL A 41 1.99 4.42 -14.45
C VAL A 41 0.54 4.46 -13.99
N TRP A 42 -0.16 5.59 -14.18
CA TRP A 42 -1.58 5.70 -13.86
C TRP A 42 -2.43 4.65 -14.57
N ASP A 43 -2.25 4.49 -15.89
CA ASP A 43 -3.01 3.53 -16.68
C ASP A 43 -2.71 2.08 -16.25
N ARG A 44 -1.47 1.79 -15.90
CA ARG A 44 -1.04 0.49 -15.42
C ARG A 44 -1.64 0.16 -14.04
N LEU A 45 -1.57 1.10 -13.11
CA LEU A 45 -2.15 0.94 -11.76
C LEU A 45 -3.68 0.73 -11.82
N THR A 46 -4.37 1.56 -12.61
CA THR A 46 -5.83 1.47 -12.72
C THR A 46 -6.28 0.26 -13.54
N GLY A 47 -5.52 -0.11 -14.57
CA GLY A 47 -5.77 -1.30 -15.39
C GLY A 47 -5.55 -2.61 -14.62
N ASN A 48 -4.65 -2.62 -13.64
CA ASN A 48 -4.37 -3.76 -12.77
C ASN A 48 -5.18 -3.73 -11.47
N PHE A 49 -6.16 -2.85 -11.32
CA PHE A 49 -6.99 -2.78 -10.12
C PHE A 49 -7.76 -4.08 -9.87
N TRP A 50 -7.74 -4.55 -8.63
CA TRP A 50 -8.43 -5.75 -8.19
C TRP A 50 -8.93 -5.63 -6.74
N LEU A 51 -9.79 -6.55 -6.34
CA LEU A 51 -10.29 -6.65 -4.97
C LEU A 51 -10.06 -8.07 -4.44
N PRO A 52 -9.61 -8.22 -3.19
CA PRO A 52 -9.28 -9.52 -2.60
C PRO A 52 -10.45 -10.50 -2.59
N GLU A 53 -11.67 -10.00 -2.50
CA GLU A 53 -12.90 -10.80 -2.51
C GLU A 53 -13.17 -11.50 -3.86
N LYS A 54 -12.43 -11.13 -4.90
CA LYS A 54 -12.53 -11.79 -6.22
C LYS A 54 -11.73 -13.09 -6.30
N ILE A 55 -10.80 -13.30 -5.37
CA ILE A 55 -10.00 -14.53 -5.31
C ILE A 55 -10.63 -15.49 -4.31
N PRO A 56 -10.98 -16.72 -4.74
CA PRO A 56 -11.69 -17.68 -3.87
C PRO A 56 -10.72 -18.40 -2.91
N VAL A 57 -10.20 -17.69 -1.92
CA VAL A 57 -9.25 -18.21 -0.90
C VAL A 57 -9.80 -19.43 -0.16
N SER A 58 -11.13 -19.59 -0.08
CA SER A 58 -11.76 -20.78 0.52
C SER A 58 -11.34 -22.09 -0.15
N ASN A 59 -10.91 -22.08 -1.42
CA ASN A 59 -10.37 -23.25 -2.08
C ASN A 59 -9.05 -23.72 -1.48
N ASP A 60 -8.36 -22.89 -0.71
CA ASP A 60 -7.11 -23.24 -0.03
C ASP A 60 -7.32 -23.94 1.33
N ILE A 61 -8.54 -23.96 1.87
CA ILE A 61 -8.86 -24.60 3.17
C ILE A 61 -8.37 -26.06 3.24
N PRO A 62 -8.59 -26.91 2.22
CA PRO A 62 -8.10 -28.30 2.26
C PRO A 62 -6.58 -28.36 2.41
N SER A 63 -5.83 -27.57 1.65
CA SER A 63 -4.36 -27.55 1.72
C SER A 63 -3.86 -26.90 3.02
N TRP A 64 -4.53 -25.85 3.51
CA TRP A 64 -4.26 -25.24 4.82
C TRP A 64 -4.33 -26.25 5.96
N ASN A 65 -5.35 -27.11 5.94
CA ASN A 65 -5.55 -28.16 6.94
C ASN A 65 -4.47 -29.26 6.92
N THR A 66 -3.67 -29.34 5.85
CA THR A 66 -2.52 -30.28 5.78
C THR A 66 -1.23 -29.69 6.34
N LEU A 67 -1.19 -28.39 6.62
CA LEU A 67 -0.02 -27.74 7.21
C LEU A 67 0.10 -28.08 8.68
N THR A 68 1.32 -28.23 9.16
CA THR A 68 1.62 -28.30 10.59
C THR A 68 1.33 -26.96 11.26
N GLU A 69 1.18 -26.96 12.58
CA GLU A 69 0.96 -25.71 13.34
C GLU A 69 2.13 -24.73 13.17
N ASP A 70 3.36 -25.20 13.09
CA ASP A 70 4.53 -24.37 12.84
C ASP A 70 4.51 -23.75 11.43
N GLU A 71 4.10 -24.49 10.41
CA GLU A 71 3.93 -23.98 9.04
C GLU A 71 2.82 -22.93 8.97
N LYS A 72 1.69 -23.15 9.64
CA LYS A 72 0.61 -22.18 9.74
C LYS A 72 1.07 -20.91 10.44
N ALA A 73 1.72 -21.06 11.61
CA ALA A 73 2.25 -19.92 12.36
C ALA A 73 3.28 -19.13 11.55
N ALA A 74 4.20 -19.79 10.88
CA ALA A 74 5.18 -19.14 10.02
C ALA A 74 4.52 -18.36 8.88
N THR A 75 3.52 -18.96 8.22
CA THR A 75 2.76 -18.32 7.12
C THR A 75 2.04 -17.07 7.61
N MET A 76 1.36 -17.16 8.76
CA MET A 76 0.65 -16.03 9.32
C MET A 76 1.60 -14.89 9.76
N ARG A 77 2.74 -15.22 10.36
CA ARG A 77 3.76 -14.23 10.74
C ARG A 77 4.37 -13.52 9.54
N VAL A 78 4.62 -14.24 8.46
CA VAL A 78 5.09 -13.62 7.20
C VAL A 78 4.04 -12.65 6.66
N PHE A 79 2.78 -13.04 6.59
CA PHE A 79 1.72 -12.17 6.09
C PHE A 79 1.45 -10.97 7.00
N THR A 80 1.53 -11.11 8.33
CA THR A 80 1.41 -9.97 9.24
C THR A 80 2.59 -9.01 9.08
N GLY A 81 3.79 -9.53 8.81
CA GLY A 81 4.96 -8.72 8.49
C GLY A 81 4.77 -7.92 7.20
N LEU A 82 4.23 -8.53 6.15
CA LEU A 82 3.88 -7.86 4.89
C LEU A 82 2.79 -6.82 5.13
N THR A 83 1.72 -7.16 5.84
CA THR A 83 0.65 -6.21 6.21
C THR A 83 1.20 -4.96 6.92
N LEU A 84 2.18 -5.12 7.81
CA LEU A 84 2.81 -3.99 8.48
C LEU A 84 3.53 -3.07 7.49
N LEU A 85 4.26 -3.65 6.51
CA LEU A 85 4.98 -2.87 5.51
C LEU A 85 4.01 -2.14 4.56
N ASP A 86 2.95 -2.81 4.08
CA ASP A 86 1.90 -2.19 3.26
C ASP A 86 1.19 -1.05 4.03
N THR A 87 0.96 -1.26 5.33
CA THR A 87 0.37 -0.22 6.17
C THR A 87 1.28 1.01 6.25
N ILE A 88 2.58 0.82 6.43
CA ILE A 88 3.56 1.91 6.44
C ILE A 88 3.61 2.61 5.08
N GLN A 89 3.68 1.84 4.00
CA GLN A 89 3.75 2.39 2.64
C GLN A 89 2.49 3.18 2.29
N GLY A 90 1.31 2.65 2.59
CA GLY A 90 0.04 3.30 2.26
C GLY A 90 -0.29 4.52 3.13
N THR A 91 0.10 4.50 4.43
CA THR A 91 -0.29 5.57 5.37
C THR A 91 0.77 6.65 5.57
N VAL A 92 2.05 6.31 5.41
CA VAL A 92 3.18 7.23 5.61
C VAL A 92 4.01 7.37 4.33
N GLY A 93 4.42 6.27 3.69
CA GLY A 93 5.35 6.26 2.57
C GLY A 93 4.87 7.08 1.39
N ALA A 94 3.86 6.61 0.67
CA ALA A 94 3.33 7.30 -0.51
C ALA A 94 2.84 8.73 -0.17
N VAL A 95 2.25 8.91 1.02
CA VAL A 95 1.79 10.21 1.51
C VAL A 95 2.95 11.19 1.73
N SER A 96 4.09 10.70 2.26
CA SER A 96 5.28 11.54 2.50
C SER A 96 5.95 12.02 1.20
N LEU A 97 5.67 11.37 0.07
CA LEU A 97 6.18 11.76 -1.24
C LEU A 97 5.34 12.86 -1.93
N LEU A 98 4.08 13.05 -1.52
CA LEU A 98 3.18 14.04 -2.14
C LEU A 98 3.74 15.47 -2.18
N PRO A 99 4.38 15.99 -1.11
CA PRO A 99 4.97 17.34 -1.15
C PRO A 99 6.11 17.50 -2.16
N ASP A 100 6.71 16.39 -2.60
CA ASP A 100 7.84 16.36 -3.52
C ASP A 100 7.41 16.07 -4.96
N ALA A 101 6.11 15.88 -5.19
CA ALA A 101 5.57 15.63 -6.52
C ALA A 101 5.81 16.81 -7.46
N MET A 102 6.25 16.51 -8.68
CA MET A 102 6.59 17.51 -9.69
C MET A 102 5.36 17.97 -10.47
N SER A 103 4.27 17.22 -10.43
CA SER A 103 3.03 17.46 -11.16
C SER A 103 1.81 16.98 -10.40
N MET A 104 0.62 17.51 -10.74
CA MET A 104 -0.66 17.00 -10.24
C MET A 104 -0.93 15.54 -10.69
N HIS A 105 -0.30 15.12 -11.79
CA HIS A 105 -0.41 13.77 -12.32
C HIS A 105 0.43 12.80 -11.46
N GLU A 106 1.66 13.18 -11.07
CA GLU A 106 2.45 12.44 -10.10
C GLU A 106 1.73 12.35 -8.74
N GLU A 107 1.08 13.43 -8.25
CA GLU A 107 0.25 13.38 -7.04
C GLU A 107 -0.89 12.35 -7.18
N ALA A 108 -1.55 12.31 -8.35
CA ALA A 108 -2.61 11.33 -8.61
C ALA A 108 -2.08 9.89 -8.60
N VAL A 109 -0.90 9.64 -9.18
CA VAL A 109 -0.22 8.34 -9.12
C VAL A 109 0.08 7.95 -7.68
N LEU A 110 0.70 8.82 -6.89
CA LEU A 110 1.07 8.56 -5.49
C LEU A 110 -0.17 8.27 -4.62
N THR A 111 -1.28 8.98 -4.84
CA THR A 111 -2.53 8.71 -4.11
C THR A 111 -3.16 7.36 -4.51
N ASN A 112 -3.01 6.95 -5.76
CA ASN A 112 -3.44 5.63 -6.22
C ASN A 112 -2.58 4.53 -5.57
N ILE A 113 -1.27 4.70 -5.50
CA ILE A 113 -0.36 3.79 -4.79
C ILE A 113 -0.81 3.65 -3.33
N ALA A 114 -1.01 4.76 -2.59
CA ALA A 114 -1.47 4.71 -1.21
C ALA A 114 -2.80 3.93 -1.05
N PHE A 115 -3.72 4.07 -2.00
CA PHE A 115 -4.96 3.31 -2.02
C PHE A 115 -4.70 1.81 -2.27
N MET A 116 -3.85 1.46 -3.22
CA MET A 116 -3.55 0.06 -3.55
C MET A 116 -2.86 -0.65 -2.37
N GLU A 117 -1.99 0.03 -1.62
CA GLU A 117 -1.40 -0.53 -0.40
C GLU A 117 -2.45 -0.88 0.66
N SER A 118 -3.53 -0.10 0.74
CA SER A 118 -4.66 -0.43 1.60
C SER A 118 -5.42 -1.66 1.11
N VAL A 119 -5.52 -1.88 -0.20
CA VAL A 119 -6.07 -3.10 -0.80
C VAL A 119 -5.18 -4.31 -0.49
N HIS A 120 -3.85 -4.15 -0.57
CA HIS A 120 -2.87 -5.20 -0.21
C HIS A 120 -3.00 -5.60 1.27
N ALA A 121 -2.99 -4.65 2.19
CA ALA A 121 -3.16 -4.90 3.63
C ALA A 121 -4.50 -5.61 3.93
N LYS A 122 -5.59 -5.20 3.26
CA LYS A 122 -6.89 -5.87 3.37
C LYS A 122 -6.88 -7.30 2.83
N SER A 123 -6.03 -7.57 1.84
CA SER A 123 -5.92 -8.90 1.22
C SER A 123 -5.42 -9.95 2.20
N TYR A 124 -4.43 -9.61 3.02
CA TYR A 124 -3.95 -10.52 4.08
C TYR A 124 -5.03 -10.76 5.14
N SER A 125 -5.81 -9.74 5.49
CA SER A 125 -6.96 -9.92 6.38
C SER A 125 -8.01 -10.85 5.79
N ASN A 126 -8.27 -10.80 4.47
CA ASN A 126 -9.16 -11.72 3.79
C ASN A 126 -8.64 -13.16 3.82
N ILE A 127 -7.33 -13.36 3.62
CA ILE A 127 -6.68 -14.67 3.75
C ILE A 127 -6.85 -15.20 5.19
N PHE A 128 -6.53 -14.39 6.19
CA PHE A 128 -6.63 -14.78 7.60
C PHE A 128 -8.05 -15.16 7.99
N MET A 129 -9.04 -14.33 7.69
CA MET A 129 -10.44 -14.61 8.02
C MET A 129 -10.98 -15.87 7.36
N THR A 130 -10.40 -16.29 6.23
CA THR A 130 -10.82 -17.49 5.50
C THR A 130 -10.14 -18.75 6.03
N LEU A 131 -8.86 -18.68 6.42
CA LEU A 131 -8.05 -19.86 6.71
C LEU A 131 -7.81 -20.11 8.20
N ALA A 132 -7.88 -19.08 9.05
CA ALA A 132 -7.48 -19.15 10.45
C ALA A 132 -8.60 -18.73 11.41
N ASP A 133 -8.48 -19.15 12.66
CA ASP A 133 -9.36 -18.69 13.73
C ASP A 133 -8.92 -17.35 14.33
N THR A 134 -9.86 -16.65 14.97
CA THR A 134 -9.60 -15.34 15.55
C THR A 134 -8.47 -15.32 16.60
N PRO A 135 -8.32 -16.29 17.51
CA PRO A 135 -7.18 -16.34 18.41
C PRO A 135 -5.83 -16.40 17.70
N SER A 136 -5.69 -17.24 16.66
CA SER A 136 -4.47 -17.36 15.86
C SER A 136 -4.16 -16.07 15.08
N ILE A 137 -5.19 -15.41 14.55
CA ILE A 137 -5.04 -14.10 13.88
C ILE A 137 -4.50 -13.07 14.88
N ASN A 138 -5.13 -12.94 16.04
CA ASN A 138 -4.70 -11.99 17.08
C ASN A 138 -3.28 -12.26 17.57
N GLU A 139 -2.90 -13.52 17.69
CA GLU A 139 -1.53 -13.93 18.05
C GLU A 139 -0.51 -13.46 17.01
N ALA A 140 -0.80 -13.64 15.70
CA ALA A 140 0.08 -13.22 14.64
C ALA A 140 0.28 -11.69 14.59
N PHE A 141 -0.80 -10.92 14.82
CA PHE A 141 -0.70 -9.46 14.91
C PHE A 141 0.09 -9.01 16.14
N ARG A 142 -0.16 -9.62 17.31
CA ARG A 142 0.63 -9.35 18.52
C ARG A 142 2.12 -9.67 18.28
N TRP A 143 2.43 -10.81 17.67
CA TRP A 143 3.80 -11.15 17.32
C TRP A 143 4.45 -10.07 16.44
N SER A 144 3.73 -9.51 15.48
CA SER A 144 4.28 -8.45 14.61
C SER A 144 4.61 -7.16 15.37
N GLU A 145 3.86 -6.85 16.42
CA GLU A 145 4.10 -5.70 17.31
C GLU A 145 5.27 -5.93 18.27
N GLU A 146 5.49 -7.17 18.69
CA GLU A 146 6.50 -7.54 19.68
C GLU A 146 7.84 -7.95 19.06
N ASN A 147 7.86 -8.38 17.79
CA ASN A 147 9.08 -8.86 17.15
C ASN A 147 10.07 -7.72 16.88
N GLU A 148 11.18 -7.69 17.62
CA GLU A 148 12.16 -6.60 17.58
C GLU A 148 12.80 -6.39 16.19
N TYR A 149 13.01 -7.46 15.43
CA TYR A 149 13.62 -7.36 14.10
C TYR A 149 12.66 -6.76 13.08
N LEU A 150 11.39 -7.18 13.10
CA LEU A 150 10.35 -6.62 12.24
C LEU A 150 10.11 -5.14 12.60
N GLN A 151 9.98 -4.83 13.89
CA GLN A 151 9.81 -3.46 14.38
C GLN A 151 11.03 -2.57 14.04
N ARG A 152 12.25 -3.11 14.12
CA ARG A 152 13.46 -2.39 13.71
C ARG A 152 13.44 -2.10 12.21
N LYS A 153 13.06 -3.07 11.36
CA LYS A 153 12.90 -2.87 9.92
C LYS A 153 11.91 -1.74 9.63
N ALA A 154 10.73 -1.80 10.24
CA ALA A 154 9.68 -0.78 10.11
C ALA A 154 10.17 0.62 10.51
N LYS A 155 10.81 0.73 11.67
CA LYS A 155 11.34 2.01 12.20
C LYS A 155 12.44 2.60 11.34
N ILE A 156 13.29 1.79 10.72
CA ILE A 156 14.32 2.27 9.77
C ILE A 156 13.64 2.94 8.57
N ILE A 157 12.63 2.29 7.97
CA ILE A 157 11.90 2.86 6.84
C ILE A 157 11.16 4.14 7.25
N LEU A 158 10.44 4.13 8.36
CA LEU A 158 9.74 5.30 8.88
C LEU A 158 10.69 6.48 9.10
N SER A 159 11.90 6.25 9.61
CA SER A 159 12.87 7.33 9.84
C SER A 159 13.31 8.05 8.55
N TYR A 160 13.24 7.37 7.40
CA TYR A 160 13.48 8.01 6.10
C TYR A 160 12.24 8.75 5.60
N TYR A 161 11.05 8.18 5.75
CA TYR A 161 9.80 8.83 5.33
C TYR A 161 9.49 10.11 6.13
N GLU A 162 9.82 10.12 7.41
CA GLU A 162 9.66 11.26 8.31
C GLU A 162 10.83 12.28 8.22
N GLY A 163 11.89 11.94 7.49
CA GLY A 163 13.04 12.82 7.29
C GLY A 163 12.79 13.92 6.25
N ASP A 164 13.64 14.94 6.25
CA ASP A 164 13.51 16.13 5.40
C ASP A 164 14.10 15.97 3.99
N ASP A 165 14.78 14.85 3.70
CA ASP A 165 15.48 14.63 2.42
C ASP A 165 14.56 13.91 1.41
N PRO A 166 14.08 14.60 0.35
CA PRO A 166 13.19 14.02 -0.65
C PRO A 166 13.77 12.80 -1.36
N LEU A 167 15.07 12.83 -1.66
CA LEU A 167 15.74 11.72 -2.34
C LEU A 167 15.77 10.47 -1.46
N LYS A 168 16.06 10.64 -0.17
CA LYS A 168 16.06 9.51 0.77
C LYS A 168 14.67 8.91 0.94
N ARG A 169 13.60 9.72 0.96
CA ARG A 169 12.22 9.22 0.97
C ARG A 169 11.93 8.38 -0.26
N LYS A 170 12.23 8.87 -1.46
CA LYS A 170 12.05 8.13 -2.73
C LYS A 170 12.87 6.83 -2.75
N VAL A 171 14.14 6.88 -2.36
CA VAL A 171 14.99 5.67 -2.28
C VAL A 171 14.47 4.68 -1.25
N ALA A 172 13.98 5.14 -0.09
CA ALA A 172 13.41 4.26 0.92
C ALA A 172 12.15 3.55 0.40
N SER A 173 11.29 4.24 -0.35
CA SER A 173 10.13 3.66 -1.02
C SER A 173 10.55 2.57 -2.00
N VAL A 174 11.49 2.86 -2.91
CA VAL A 174 12.02 1.86 -3.85
C VAL A 174 12.62 0.65 -3.14
N MET A 175 13.38 0.85 -2.06
CA MET A 175 13.98 -0.24 -1.30
C MET A 175 12.94 -1.07 -0.54
N LEU A 176 11.88 -0.45 -0.04
CA LEU A 176 10.76 -1.15 0.57
C LEU A 176 10.07 -2.05 -0.47
N GLU A 177 9.69 -1.47 -1.61
CA GLU A 177 8.93 -2.13 -2.67
C GLU A 177 9.73 -3.24 -3.38
N SER A 178 10.96 -2.93 -3.81
CA SER A 178 11.75 -3.84 -4.63
C SER A 178 12.59 -4.85 -3.86
N PHE A 179 12.85 -4.63 -2.56
CA PHE A 179 13.74 -5.49 -1.78
C PHE A 179 13.10 -6.07 -0.52
N LEU A 180 12.49 -5.24 0.33
CA LEU A 180 12.06 -5.70 1.64
C LEU A 180 10.80 -6.60 1.56
N PHE A 181 9.91 -6.34 0.62
CA PHE A 181 8.72 -7.17 0.38
C PHE A 181 9.06 -8.55 -0.18
N TYR A 182 10.02 -8.66 -1.09
CA TYR A 182 10.33 -9.92 -1.78
C TYR A 182 10.71 -11.05 -0.82
N SER A 183 11.34 -10.74 0.30
CA SER A 183 11.65 -11.74 1.32
C SER A 183 10.39 -12.41 1.91
N GLY A 184 9.28 -11.67 1.99
CA GLY A 184 8.00 -12.18 2.45
C GLY A 184 7.22 -12.93 1.38
N PHE A 185 7.35 -12.55 0.11
CA PHE A 185 6.66 -13.21 -1.00
C PHE A 185 7.17 -14.63 -1.29
N TYR A 186 8.39 -14.92 -0.88
CA TYR A 186 8.99 -16.25 -1.10
C TYR A 186 8.13 -17.39 -0.53
N LEU A 187 7.66 -17.28 0.71
CA LEU A 187 6.95 -18.36 1.38
C LEU A 187 5.62 -18.72 0.71
N PRO A 188 4.68 -17.79 0.43
CA PRO A 188 3.44 -18.13 -0.26
C PRO A 188 3.67 -18.64 -1.68
N LEU A 189 4.65 -18.12 -2.41
CA LEU A 189 5.00 -18.64 -3.73
C LEU A 189 5.60 -20.07 -3.64
N ASN A 190 6.39 -20.35 -2.62
CA ASN A 190 6.91 -21.70 -2.37
C ASN A 190 5.78 -22.69 -2.05
N TRP A 191 4.75 -22.29 -1.28
CA TRP A 191 3.58 -23.15 -1.09
C TRP A 191 2.90 -23.51 -2.42
N SER A 192 2.75 -22.54 -3.31
CA SER A 192 2.14 -22.75 -4.63
C SER A 192 2.93 -23.74 -5.49
N VAL A 193 4.26 -23.69 -5.47
CA VAL A 193 5.13 -24.67 -6.16
C VAL A 193 4.87 -26.09 -5.66
N HIS A 194 4.49 -26.25 -4.40
CA HIS A 194 4.12 -27.53 -3.80
C HIS A 194 2.62 -27.82 -3.86
N SER A 195 1.88 -27.14 -4.73
CA SER A 195 0.42 -27.27 -4.90
C SER A 195 -0.38 -27.02 -3.62
N LYS A 196 0.13 -26.16 -2.73
CA LYS A 196 -0.55 -25.69 -1.52
C LYS A 196 -0.84 -24.21 -1.62
N LEU A 197 -1.96 -23.75 -1.03
CA LEU A 197 -2.35 -22.35 -0.91
C LEU A 197 -2.26 -21.58 -2.24
N THR A 198 -2.73 -22.19 -3.33
CA THR A 198 -2.58 -21.64 -4.69
C THR A 198 -3.37 -20.35 -4.91
N ASN A 199 -4.57 -20.23 -4.33
CA ASN A 199 -5.37 -18.99 -4.40
C ASN A 199 -4.76 -17.88 -3.55
N THR A 200 -4.19 -18.21 -2.39
CA THR A 200 -3.39 -17.29 -1.58
C THR A 200 -2.18 -16.78 -2.37
N ALA A 201 -1.48 -17.67 -3.08
CA ALA A 201 -0.37 -17.26 -3.95
C ALA A 201 -0.81 -16.39 -5.13
N ASP A 202 -2.04 -16.58 -5.65
CA ASP A 202 -2.59 -15.71 -6.68
C ASP A 202 -2.82 -14.28 -6.16
N ILE A 203 -3.26 -14.11 -4.91
CA ILE A 203 -3.30 -12.80 -4.26
C ILE A 203 -1.89 -12.19 -4.22
N ILE A 204 -0.88 -12.94 -3.81
CA ILE A 204 0.50 -12.44 -3.76
C ILE A 204 1.02 -12.04 -5.15
N ARG A 205 0.66 -12.78 -6.19
CA ARG A 205 1.02 -12.41 -7.58
C ARG A 205 0.37 -11.09 -7.99
N LEU A 206 -0.89 -10.86 -7.61
CA LEU A 206 -1.58 -9.59 -7.88
C LEU A 206 -0.95 -8.43 -7.11
N ILE A 207 -0.54 -8.65 -5.86
CA ILE A 207 0.23 -7.66 -5.10
C ILE A 207 1.55 -7.36 -5.81
N CYS A 208 2.29 -8.38 -6.25
CA CYS A 208 3.54 -8.19 -6.98
C CYS A 208 3.40 -7.40 -8.28
N LEU A 209 2.23 -7.40 -8.93
CA LEU A 209 2.00 -6.63 -10.16
C LEU A 209 2.09 -5.11 -9.93
N LEU A 210 1.76 -4.61 -8.74
CA LEU A 210 1.97 -3.21 -8.40
C LEU A 210 3.46 -2.86 -8.47
N TYR A 211 4.32 -3.66 -7.87
CA TYR A 211 5.76 -3.42 -7.78
C TYR A 211 6.47 -3.48 -9.13
N THR A 212 6.00 -4.27 -10.08
CA THR A 212 6.51 -4.26 -11.45
C THR A 212 6.05 -3.04 -12.24
N SER A 213 5.01 -2.36 -11.77
CA SER A 213 4.48 -1.15 -12.40
C SER A 213 5.21 0.12 -11.98
N ASP A 214 5.78 0.12 -10.76
CA ASP A 214 6.12 1.34 -10.04
C ASP A 214 7.61 1.68 -10.05
N ALA A 215 8.51 0.73 -10.08
CA ALA A 215 9.91 1.02 -9.80
C ALA A 215 10.95 0.26 -10.64
N ALA A 216 10.59 -0.83 -11.26
CA ALA A 216 11.61 -1.80 -11.68
C ALA A 216 11.90 -1.85 -13.17
N ASP A 217 11.05 -1.32 -14.04
CA ASP A 217 11.14 -1.58 -15.49
C ASP A 217 11.94 -0.54 -16.28
N ASP A 218 12.29 0.60 -15.68
CA ASP A 218 12.92 1.71 -16.40
C ASP A 218 14.34 2.06 -15.94
N SER A 219 14.97 1.25 -15.10
CA SER A 219 16.34 1.51 -14.61
C SER A 219 17.38 0.49 -15.11
N LEU A 220 17.08 -0.32 -16.12
CA LEU A 220 18.06 -1.22 -16.76
C LEU A 220 18.20 -0.93 -18.24
#